data_c7856852130bfd63c52d0c9da9f8fed3
#
_entry.id   c7856852130bfd63c52d0c9da9f8fed3
#
_cell.length_a   1.000
_cell.length_b   1.000
_cell.length_c   1.000
_cell.angle_alpha   90.00
_cell.angle_beta   90.00
_cell.angle_gamma   90.00
#
_symmetry.space_group_name_H-M   'P 1'
#
loop_
_entity.id
_entity.type
_entity.pdbx_description
1 polymer ?
#
loop_
_entity_poly.entity_id
_entity_poly.type
_entity_poly.pdbx_seq_one_letter_code
_entity_poly.pdbx_strand_id
1 'polypeptide(L)'
;MNQEKIGKFIKEIRKKEGLSQKTFAEKYGVTYQAVSKWENGRNIPDITILKKMCSEYNMNLDDFLETKNITSKNKYRMLITIMMGVILVVTIFIFLFSNNKNNDFEFKSLAPSCDNFKLYGNIAYNDNKSSIHISNISYCGKKDATEYKKIECILYESHDKTKKEISKFNYNKKALITLEEFLNTVSFNVDKYDKTCKVYKKNSIHIEIDAEDVNGNITTYKIPLSLEDNCN
;
A
#
# COMPACT_ATOMS: atom_id res chain seq x y z
N MET A 1 -40.94 -8.27 37.95
CA MET A 1 -41.82 -7.19 37.47
C MET A 1 -41.19 -5.85 37.86
N ASN A 2 -40.96 -4.96 36.89
CA ASN A 2 -40.24 -3.71 37.14
C ASN A 2 -41.24 -2.58 37.43
N GLN A 3 -41.35 -2.19 38.72
CA GLN A 3 -42.30 -1.19 39.20
C GLN A 3 -42.10 0.19 38.55
N GLU A 4 -40.83 0.58 38.30
CA GLU A 4 -40.52 1.86 37.64
C GLU A 4 -40.98 1.91 36.18
N LYS A 5 -40.83 0.79 35.44
CA LYS A 5 -41.32 0.71 34.07
C LYS A 5 -42.85 0.84 34.00
N ILE A 6 -43.55 0.13 34.89
CA ILE A 6 -45.01 0.19 34.97
C ILE A 6 -45.44 1.61 35.32
N GLY A 7 -44.79 2.23 36.27
CA GLY A 7 -45.10 3.60 36.68
C GLY A 7 -44.90 4.62 35.56
N LYS A 8 -43.79 4.52 34.81
CA LYS A 8 -43.53 5.35 33.63
C LYS A 8 -44.61 5.16 32.56
N PHE A 9 -44.92 3.91 32.24
CA PHE A 9 -45.96 3.57 31.28
C PHE A 9 -47.31 4.21 31.66
N ILE A 10 -47.77 4.03 32.91
CA ILE A 10 -49.01 4.61 33.40
C ILE A 10 -49.02 6.13 33.28
N LYS A 11 -47.93 6.78 33.63
CA LYS A 11 -47.76 8.22 33.52
C LYS A 11 -47.80 8.71 32.08
N GLU A 12 -47.17 7.96 31.15
CA GLU A 12 -47.13 8.30 29.72
C GLU A 12 -48.54 8.19 29.10
N ILE A 13 -49.28 7.08 29.31
CA ILE A 13 -50.61 6.92 28.78
C ILE A 13 -51.58 7.97 29.32
N ARG A 14 -51.50 8.26 30.63
CA ARG A 14 -52.34 9.31 31.23
C ARG A 14 -52.04 10.67 30.61
N LYS A 15 -50.78 11.04 30.45
CA LYS A 15 -50.37 12.32 29.82
C LYS A 15 -50.80 12.39 28.36
N LYS A 16 -50.67 11.29 27.63
CA LYS A 16 -51.05 11.19 26.20
C LYS A 16 -52.55 11.44 26.03
N GLU A 17 -53.39 11.00 27.00
CA GLU A 17 -54.81 11.29 27.03
C GLU A 17 -55.17 12.67 27.61
N GLY A 18 -54.18 13.44 28.06
CA GLY A 18 -54.45 14.75 28.70
C GLY A 18 -55.16 14.69 30.05
N LEU A 19 -55.14 13.52 30.71
CA LEU A 19 -55.89 13.31 31.95
C LEU A 19 -55.10 13.73 33.20
N SER A 20 -55.84 14.27 34.21
CA SER A 20 -55.28 14.41 35.56
C SER A 20 -55.15 13.03 36.23
N GLN A 21 -54.36 12.90 37.29
CA GLN A 21 -54.29 11.66 38.08
C GLN A 21 -55.67 11.27 38.66
N LYS A 22 -56.48 12.26 39.01
CA LYS A 22 -57.83 12.04 39.54
C LYS A 22 -58.77 11.47 38.48
N THR A 23 -58.81 12.06 37.29
CA THR A 23 -59.65 11.60 36.18
C THR A 23 -59.24 10.23 35.68
N PHE A 24 -57.91 9.99 35.64
CA PHE A 24 -57.37 8.67 35.29
C PHE A 24 -57.74 7.59 36.31
N ALA A 25 -57.73 7.93 37.62
CA ALA A 25 -58.17 7.05 38.69
C ALA A 25 -59.69 6.69 38.58
N GLU A 26 -60.48 7.67 38.28
CA GLU A 26 -61.95 7.48 38.06
C GLU A 26 -62.17 6.52 36.86
N LYS A 27 -61.44 6.66 35.74
CA LYS A 27 -61.52 5.77 34.57
C LYS A 27 -61.30 4.29 34.91
N TYR A 28 -60.36 4.02 35.84
CA TYR A 28 -60.05 2.66 36.24
C TYR A 28 -60.67 2.21 37.56
N GLY A 29 -61.53 3.01 38.18
CA GLY A 29 -62.21 2.69 39.43
C GLY A 29 -61.32 2.59 40.65
N VAL A 30 -60.28 3.41 40.69
CA VAL A 30 -59.24 3.42 41.77
C VAL A 30 -59.14 4.80 42.43
N THR A 31 -58.37 4.89 43.49
CA THR A 31 -58.10 6.18 44.14
C THR A 31 -56.98 6.93 43.41
N TYR A 32 -56.99 8.25 43.46
CA TYR A 32 -55.91 9.05 42.89
C TYR A 32 -54.55 8.79 43.58
N GLN A 33 -54.58 8.45 44.89
CA GLN A 33 -53.39 8.06 45.64
C GLN A 33 -52.75 6.76 45.11
N ALA A 34 -53.59 5.82 44.62
CA ALA A 34 -53.11 4.59 44.00
C ALA A 34 -52.38 4.94 42.71
N VAL A 35 -52.98 5.74 41.82
CA VAL A 35 -52.34 6.19 40.59
C VAL A 35 -51.03 6.93 40.86
N SER A 36 -51.01 7.83 41.84
CA SER A 36 -49.78 8.54 42.22
C SER A 36 -48.70 7.60 42.69
N LYS A 37 -49.01 6.58 43.52
CA LYS A 37 -48.03 5.56 43.96
C LYS A 37 -47.52 4.74 42.79
N TRP A 38 -48.38 4.38 41.80
CA TRP A 38 -47.98 3.64 40.63
C TRP A 38 -47.02 4.45 39.75
N GLU A 39 -47.35 5.71 39.44
CA GLU A 39 -46.52 6.59 38.60
C GLU A 39 -45.12 6.88 39.22
N ASN A 40 -45.05 6.82 40.54
CA ASN A 40 -43.77 7.00 41.26
C ASN A 40 -43.06 5.69 41.58
N GLY A 41 -43.52 4.56 41.03
CA GLY A 41 -42.92 3.25 41.21
C GLY A 41 -42.95 2.71 42.63
N ARG A 42 -43.85 3.28 43.50
CA ARG A 42 -43.96 2.86 44.92
C ARG A 42 -44.88 1.67 45.12
N ASN A 43 -45.73 1.41 44.14
CA ASN A 43 -46.65 0.26 44.07
C ASN A 43 -46.97 -0.05 42.61
N ILE A 44 -47.61 -1.18 42.35
CA ILE A 44 -48.08 -1.57 41.04
C ILE A 44 -49.61 -1.76 41.08
N PRO A 45 -50.31 -1.57 39.94
CA PRO A 45 -51.70 -1.92 39.81
C PRO A 45 -51.93 -3.42 40.03
N ASP A 46 -53.14 -3.77 40.39
CA ASP A 46 -53.60 -5.16 40.30
C ASP A 46 -53.43 -5.66 38.85
N ILE A 47 -53.14 -6.95 38.71
CA ILE A 47 -52.91 -7.55 37.42
C ILE A 47 -54.07 -7.41 36.44
N THR A 48 -55.29 -7.35 36.96
CA THR A 48 -56.51 -7.16 36.18
C THR A 48 -56.56 -5.77 35.58
N ILE A 49 -56.24 -4.74 36.37
CA ILE A 49 -56.16 -3.34 35.93
C ILE A 49 -55.05 -3.17 34.92
N LEU A 50 -53.87 -3.76 35.19
CA LEU A 50 -52.73 -3.68 34.30
C LEU A 50 -53.03 -4.36 32.95
N LYS A 51 -53.69 -5.53 32.94
CA LYS A 51 -54.16 -6.19 31.70
C LYS A 51 -55.08 -5.32 30.91
N LYS A 52 -56.06 -4.68 31.61
CA LYS A 52 -57.02 -3.76 30.95
C LYS A 52 -56.27 -2.59 30.29
N MET A 53 -55.32 -1.96 30.97
CA MET A 53 -54.49 -0.90 30.40
C MET A 53 -53.68 -1.40 29.19
N CYS A 54 -53.00 -2.54 29.30
CA CYS A 54 -52.25 -3.11 28.20
C CYS A 54 -53.11 -3.38 26.95
N SER A 55 -54.31 -3.91 27.16
CA SER A 55 -55.27 -4.15 26.06
C SER A 55 -55.75 -2.85 25.39
N GLU A 56 -56.07 -1.80 26.17
CA GLU A 56 -56.50 -0.51 25.63
C GLU A 56 -55.41 0.21 24.80
N TYR A 57 -54.14 0.00 25.14
CA TYR A 57 -53.02 0.70 24.49
C TYR A 57 -52.15 -0.22 23.59
N ASN A 58 -52.65 -1.40 23.23
CA ASN A 58 -51.95 -2.40 22.39
C ASN A 58 -50.54 -2.72 22.89
N MET A 59 -50.37 -2.81 24.19
CA MET A 59 -49.10 -3.18 24.84
C MET A 59 -49.16 -4.64 25.29
N ASN A 60 -48.00 -5.33 25.17
CA ASN A 60 -47.87 -6.69 25.66
C ASN A 60 -47.56 -6.69 27.16
N LEU A 61 -48.39 -7.36 27.97
CA LEU A 61 -48.18 -7.53 29.41
C LEU A 61 -46.82 -8.18 29.70
N ASP A 62 -46.37 -9.08 28.85
CA ASP A 62 -45.06 -9.77 29.01
C ASP A 62 -43.88 -8.80 29.05
N ASP A 63 -43.97 -7.63 28.38
CA ASP A 63 -42.92 -6.59 28.40
C ASP A 63 -42.69 -6.00 29.81
N PHE A 64 -43.68 -6.15 30.71
CA PHE A 64 -43.60 -5.70 32.12
C PHE A 64 -43.30 -6.85 33.08
N LEU A 65 -43.61 -8.10 32.71
CA LEU A 65 -43.37 -9.29 33.53
C LEU A 65 -41.96 -9.80 33.41
N GLU A 66 -41.39 -9.74 32.21
CA GLU A 66 -40.00 -10.11 32.01
C GLU A 66 -39.09 -8.96 32.39
N THR A 67 -38.18 -9.22 33.31
CA THR A 67 -36.91 -8.45 33.45
C THR A 67 -36.01 -8.78 32.24
N LYS A 68 -36.47 -8.54 31.02
CA LYS A 68 -35.55 -8.47 29.91
C LYS A 68 -34.65 -7.28 30.19
N ASN A 69 -33.45 -7.53 30.72
CA ASN A 69 -32.35 -6.65 30.50
C ASN A 69 -32.36 -6.35 29.02
N ILE A 70 -32.85 -5.17 28.64
CA ILE A 70 -32.60 -4.60 27.34
C ILE A 70 -31.10 -4.30 27.35
N THR A 71 -30.30 -5.39 27.38
CA THR A 71 -28.91 -5.30 27.02
C THR A 71 -28.93 -4.76 25.61
N SER A 72 -28.33 -3.65 25.46
CA SER A 72 -28.25 -2.81 24.28
C SER A 72 -27.60 -3.56 23.10
N LYS A 73 -28.16 -4.74 22.71
CA LYS A 73 -27.70 -5.49 21.53
C LYS A 73 -27.71 -4.63 20.27
N ASN A 74 -28.63 -3.66 20.19
CA ASN A 74 -28.65 -2.73 19.08
C ASN A 74 -27.51 -1.69 19.16
N LYS A 75 -27.15 -1.24 20.36
CA LYS A 75 -26.02 -0.30 20.53
C LYS A 75 -24.69 -0.97 20.18
N TYR A 76 -24.50 -2.23 20.58
CA TYR A 76 -23.30 -3.01 20.22
C TYR A 76 -23.28 -3.38 18.73
N ARG A 77 -24.43 -3.72 18.13
CA ARG A 77 -24.51 -3.95 16.68
C ARG A 77 -24.16 -2.69 15.90
N MET A 78 -24.68 -1.54 16.28
CA MET A 78 -24.32 -0.25 15.67
C MET A 78 -22.85 0.09 15.85
N LEU A 79 -22.27 -0.14 17.03
CA LEU A 79 -20.83 0.04 17.27
C LEU A 79 -19.97 -0.89 16.42
N ILE A 80 -20.36 -2.17 16.30
CA ILE A 80 -19.66 -3.15 15.47
C ILE A 80 -19.70 -2.74 13.98
N THR A 81 -20.85 -2.27 13.48
CA THR A 81 -20.95 -1.80 12.07
C THR A 81 -20.10 -0.56 11.81
N ILE A 82 -20.05 0.38 12.75
CA ILE A 82 -19.17 1.55 12.65
C ILE A 82 -17.70 1.13 12.69
N MET A 83 -17.31 0.24 13.61
CA MET A 83 -15.94 -0.29 13.70
C MET A 83 -15.52 -1.01 12.41
N MET A 84 -16.39 -1.86 11.84
CA MET A 84 -16.12 -2.51 10.55
C MET A 84 -15.98 -1.49 9.42
N GLY A 85 -16.79 -0.44 9.40
CA GLY A 85 -16.67 0.64 8.43
C GLY A 85 -15.34 1.38 8.55
N VAL A 86 -14.90 1.70 9.77
CA VAL A 86 -13.58 2.33 10.01
C VAL A 86 -12.44 1.43 9.57
N ILE A 87 -12.49 0.14 9.90
CA ILE A 87 -11.46 -0.84 9.49
C ILE A 87 -11.40 -0.91 7.95
N LEU A 88 -12.54 -0.95 7.27
CA LEU A 88 -12.60 -0.97 5.81
C LEU A 88 -11.98 0.30 5.20
N VAL A 89 -12.30 1.46 5.73
CA VAL A 89 -11.70 2.74 5.27
C VAL A 89 -10.20 2.75 5.51
N VAL A 90 -9.73 2.30 6.69
CA VAL A 90 -8.30 2.22 7.01
C VAL A 90 -7.58 1.23 6.09
N THR A 91 -8.17 0.06 5.79
CA THR A 91 -7.56 -0.91 4.88
C THR A 91 -7.51 -0.39 3.45
N ILE A 92 -8.55 0.30 2.97
CA ILE A 92 -8.54 0.97 1.65
C ILE A 92 -7.48 2.07 1.64
N PHE A 93 -7.37 2.87 2.70
CA PHE A 93 -6.37 3.92 2.83
C PHE A 93 -4.95 3.34 2.79
N ILE A 94 -4.67 2.30 3.58
CA ILE A 94 -3.38 1.59 3.56
C ILE A 94 -3.12 1.01 2.17
N PHE A 95 -4.12 0.42 1.51
CA PHE A 95 -3.98 -0.14 0.16
C PHE A 95 -3.64 0.95 -0.88
N LEU A 96 -4.32 2.09 -0.84
CA LEU A 96 -4.06 3.21 -1.74
C LEU A 96 -2.69 3.85 -1.49
N PHE A 97 -2.28 3.99 -0.23
CA PHE A 97 -0.96 4.53 0.11
C PHE A 97 0.18 3.52 -0.08
N SER A 98 -0.05 2.23 0.17
CA SER A 98 0.95 1.18 -0.08
C SER A 98 1.17 0.92 -1.58
N ASN A 99 0.16 1.19 -2.42
CA ASN A 99 0.31 1.12 -3.88
C ASN A 99 0.92 2.39 -4.50
N ASN A 100 1.13 3.43 -3.72
CA ASN A 100 1.91 4.57 -4.17
C ASN A 100 3.40 4.18 -4.07
N LYS A 101 3.82 3.23 -4.95
CA LYS A 101 5.24 2.97 -5.17
C LYS A 101 5.85 4.29 -5.57
N ASN A 102 6.77 4.78 -4.75
CA ASN A 102 7.60 5.91 -5.11
C ASN A 102 8.23 5.57 -6.45
N ASN A 103 7.74 6.23 -7.50
CA ASN A 103 8.34 6.18 -8.83
C ASN A 103 9.58 7.07 -8.89
N ASP A 104 10.08 7.49 -7.74
CA ASP A 104 11.26 8.32 -7.65
C ASP A 104 12.47 7.55 -8.15
N PHE A 105 13.25 8.20 -9.03
CA PHE A 105 14.47 7.64 -9.54
C PHE A 105 15.63 7.94 -8.58
N GLU A 106 16.39 6.91 -8.25
CA GLU A 106 17.68 7.05 -7.63
C GLU A 106 18.73 7.31 -8.70
N PHE A 107 19.66 8.23 -8.44
CA PHE A 107 20.74 8.61 -9.33
C PHE A 107 22.06 8.21 -8.71
N LYS A 108 22.86 7.46 -9.45
CA LYS A 108 24.21 7.05 -9.03
C LYS A 108 25.20 7.20 -10.16
N SER A 109 26.46 7.41 -9.82
CA SER A 109 27.55 7.35 -10.77
C SER A 109 27.96 5.91 -11.04
N LEU A 110 28.37 5.63 -12.27
CA LEU A 110 28.96 4.37 -12.67
C LEU A 110 30.47 4.55 -12.84
N ALA A 111 31.23 3.73 -12.16
CA ALA A 111 32.68 3.69 -12.28
C ALA A 111 33.17 2.28 -12.64
N PRO A 112 34.27 2.13 -13.41
CA PRO A 112 34.85 0.83 -13.67
C PRO A 112 35.46 0.28 -12.39
N SER A 113 35.24 -1.01 -12.13
CA SER A 113 35.86 -1.72 -11.00
C SER A 113 37.20 -2.37 -11.40
N CYS A 114 37.88 -1.84 -12.41
CA CYS A 114 39.21 -2.33 -12.88
C CYS A 114 40.12 -1.17 -13.27
N ASP A 115 41.43 -1.36 -13.08
CA ASP A 115 42.43 -0.33 -13.27
C ASP A 115 42.75 -0.03 -14.75
N ASN A 116 42.35 -0.91 -15.66
CA ASN A 116 42.72 -0.82 -17.07
C ASN A 116 41.75 0.05 -17.91
N PHE A 117 40.66 0.49 -17.33
CA PHE A 117 39.67 1.29 -18.04
C PHE A 117 39.23 2.48 -17.19
N LYS A 118 38.94 3.59 -17.87
CA LYS A 118 38.25 4.76 -17.31
C LYS A 118 37.00 5.04 -18.12
N LEU A 119 35.96 5.48 -17.47
CA LEU A 119 34.73 5.93 -18.12
C LEU A 119 33.98 6.92 -17.22
N TYR A 120 33.06 7.66 -17.80
CA TYR A 120 32.10 8.47 -17.10
C TYR A 120 30.71 7.88 -17.36
N GLY A 121 30.00 7.54 -16.31
CA GLY A 121 28.67 6.96 -16.42
C GLY A 121 27.76 7.38 -15.31
N ASN A 122 26.46 7.48 -15.64
CA ASN A 122 25.39 7.75 -14.69
C ASN A 122 24.27 6.74 -14.93
N ILE A 123 23.61 6.37 -13.85
CA ILE A 123 22.41 5.57 -13.89
C ILE A 123 21.32 6.26 -13.07
N ALA A 124 20.13 6.32 -13.64
CA ALA A 124 18.90 6.64 -12.94
C ALA A 124 18.01 5.41 -12.91
N TYR A 125 17.59 4.96 -11.74
CA TYR A 125 16.79 3.75 -11.63
C TYR A 125 15.76 3.82 -10.51
N ASN A 126 14.69 3.09 -10.69
CA ASN A 126 13.70 2.77 -9.65
C ASN A 126 13.47 1.26 -9.62
N ASP A 127 12.42 0.79 -8.94
CA ASP A 127 12.12 -0.64 -8.81
C ASP A 127 11.97 -1.37 -10.14
N ASN A 128 11.52 -0.69 -11.18
CA ASN A 128 11.11 -1.33 -12.45
C ASN A 128 11.96 -0.90 -13.64
N LYS A 129 12.40 0.36 -13.69
CA LYS A 129 13.04 0.96 -14.87
C LYS A 129 14.39 1.56 -14.54
N SER A 130 15.22 1.63 -15.56
CA SER A 130 16.52 2.30 -15.50
C SER A 130 16.78 3.08 -16.77
N SER A 131 17.55 4.15 -16.62
CA SER A 131 18.18 4.88 -17.71
C SER A 131 19.69 4.92 -17.47
N ILE A 132 20.48 4.59 -18.45
CA ILE A 132 21.95 4.52 -18.34
C ILE A 132 22.56 5.42 -19.40
N HIS A 133 23.51 6.24 -18.95
CA HIS A 133 24.38 7.01 -19.83
C HIS A 133 25.82 6.68 -19.50
N ILE A 134 26.62 6.26 -20.50
CA ILE A 134 28.04 5.98 -20.37
C ILE A 134 28.76 6.63 -21.55
N SER A 135 29.82 7.37 -21.25
CA SER A 135 30.63 8.07 -22.25
C SER A 135 32.09 8.05 -21.88
N ASN A 136 32.97 8.49 -22.82
CA ASN A 136 34.41 8.66 -22.61
C ASN A 136 35.07 7.41 -22.06
N ILE A 137 34.79 6.25 -22.68
CA ILE A 137 35.43 5.00 -22.32
C ILE A 137 36.85 5.05 -22.88
N SER A 138 37.86 4.86 -22.04
CA SER A 138 39.26 4.85 -22.42
C SER A 138 39.98 3.67 -21.81
N TYR A 139 40.93 3.11 -22.56
CA TYR A 139 41.81 2.05 -22.11
C TYR A 139 43.09 2.65 -21.51
N CYS A 140 43.41 2.32 -20.27
CA CYS A 140 44.56 2.82 -19.52
C CYS A 140 45.62 1.73 -19.28
N GLY A 141 45.44 0.54 -19.85
CA GLY A 141 46.41 -0.55 -19.77
C GLY A 141 47.69 -0.29 -20.58
N LYS A 142 48.50 -1.32 -20.75
CA LYS A 142 49.68 -1.21 -21.61
C LYS A 142 49.26 -0.81 -23.02
N LYS A 143 49.98 0.14 -23.64
CA LYS A 143 49.71 0.55 -25.01
C LYS A 143 49.65 -0.70 -25.90
N ASP A 144 48.47 -0.98 -26.38
CA ASP A 144 48.25 -2.06 -27.34
C ASP A 144 48.09 -1.40 -28.72
N ALA A 145 49.10 -1.61 -29.57
CA ALA A 145 49.07 -1.15 -30.95
C ALA A 145 48.37 -2.15 -31.89
N THR A 146 47.68 -3.13 -31.31
CA THR A 146 46.94 -4.12 -32.11
C THR A 146 45.83 -3.47 -32.84
N GLU A 147 45.76 -3.73 -34.15
CA GLU A 147 44.69 -3.30 -35.04
C GLU A 147 43.66 -4.42 -35.19
N TYR A 148 42.39 -4.03 -35.07
CA TYR A 148 41.25 -4.93 -35.12
C TYR A 148 40.41 -4.67 -36.35
N LYS A 149 39.92 -5.76 -36.97
CA LYS A 149 39.00 -5.72 -38.10
C LYS A 149 37.52 -5.64 -37.64
N LYS A 150 37.25 -6.16 -36.44
CA LYS A 150 35.91 -6.18 -35.86
C LYS A 150 36.00 -5.97 -34.36
N ILE A 151 35.20 -5.08 -33.82
CA ILE A 151 35.05 -4.89 -32.36
C ILE A 151 33.55 -4.82 -32.03
N GLU A 152 33.14 -5.60 -31.04
CA GLU A 152 31.84 -5.55 -30.46
C GLU A 152 31.96 -5.07 -29.02
N CYS A 153 31.19 -4.05 -28.63
CA CYS A 153 31.15 -3.52 -27.28
C CYS A 153 29.71 -3.59 -26.80
N ILE A 154 29.44 -4.37 -25.76
CA ILE A 154 28.08 -4.68 -25.32
C ILE A 154 27.94 -4.35 -23.83
N LEU A 155 26.90 -3.60 -23.52
CA LEU A 155 26.49 -3.31 -22.15
C LEU A 155 25.51 -4.38 -21.69
N TYR A 156 25.80 -5.02 -20.56
CA TYR A 156 25.01 -6.10 -19.99
C TYR A 156 24.49 -5.78 -18.60
N GLU A 157 23.30 -6.31 -18.31
CA GLU A 157 22.81 -6.52 -16.95
C GLU A 157 22.86 -8.01 -16.63
N SER A 158 23.47 -8.38 -15.50
CA SER A 158 23.57 -9.76 -15.05
C SER A 158 22.88 -9.95 -13.70
N HIS A 159 22.08 -11.00 -13.61
CA HIS A 159 21.45 -11.43 -12.36
C HIS A 159 21.55 -12.95 -12.23
N ASP A 160 22.25 -13.41 -11.21
CA ASP A 160 22.55 -14.82 -10.99
C ASP A 160 23.13 -15.50 -12.26
N LYS A 161 22.35 -16.36 -12.91
CA LYS A 161 22.76 -17.06 -14.14
C LYS A 161 22.25 -16.41 -15.44
N THR A 162 21.48 -15.35 -15.32
CA THR A 162 20.93 -14.64 -16.49
C THR A 162 21.77 -13.43 -16.85
N LYS A 163 22.03 -13.27 -18.14
CA LYS A 163 22.75 -12.15 -18.73
C LYS A 163 21.85 -11.53 -19.79
N LYS A 164 21.50 -10.26 -19.62
CA LYS A 164 20.62 -9.51 -20.53
C LYS A 164 21.44 -8.42 -21.22
N GLU A 165 21.44 -8.43 -22.52
CA GLU A 165 21.99 -7.35 -23.33
C GLU A 165 21.08 -6.11 -23.17
N ILE A 166 21.70 -4.98 -22.83
CA ILE A 166 21.00 -3.69 -22.70
C ILE A 166 21.21 -2.87 -23.97
N SER A 167 22.45 -2.78 -24.44
CA SER A 167 22.81 -2.01 -25.60
C SER A 167 24.11 -2.53 -26.21
N LYS A 168 24.27 -2.33 -27.52
CA LYS A 168 25.41 -2.84 -28.29
C LYS A 168 25.94 -1.77 -29.23
N PHE A 169 27.27 -1.69 -29.32
CA PHE A 169 27.99 -0.84 -30.26
C PHE A 169 29.01 -1.69 -31.05
N ASN A 170 28.95 -1.63 -32.38
CA ASN A 170 29.77 -2.51 -33.23
C ASN A 170 30.62 -1.70 -34.21
N TYR A 171 31.83 -2.17 -34.40
CA TYR A 171 32.70 -1.78 -35.52
C TYR A 171 32.94 -2.99 -36.42
N ASN A 172 32.59 -2.87 -37.67
CA ASN A 172 32.84 -3.88 -38.69
C ASN A 172 33.01 -3.17 -40.04
N LYS A 173 34.20 -2.57 -40.23
CA LYS A 173 34.55 -1.85 -41.46
C LYS A 173 35.77 -2.44 -42.10
N LYS A 174 36.05 -2.09 -43.37
CA LYS A 174 37.28 -2.55 -44.07
C LYS A 174 38.56 -1.94 -43.47
N ALA A 175 38.51 -0.75 -42.93
CA ALA A 175 39.65 -0.13 -42.28
C ALA A 175 39.90 -0.79 -40.91
N LEU A 176 41.14 -1.01 -40.56
CA LEU A 176 41.52 -1.47 -39.24
C LEU A 176 41.44 -0.30 -38.25
N ILE A 177 41.22 -0.62 -36.99
CA ILE A 177 41.07 0.37 -35.92
C ILE A 177 41.72 -0.16 -34.65
N THR A 178 42.38 0.71 -33.91
CA THR A 178 42.88 0.37 -32.58
C THR A 178 41.74 0.36 -31.55
N LEU A 179 41.94 -0.34 -30.42
CA LEU A 179 40.97 -0.36 -29.33
C LEU A 179 40.66 1.06 -28.82
N GLU A 180 41.72 1.89 -28.65
CA GLU A 180 41.59 3.27 -28.16
C GLU A 180 40.77 4.15 -29.10
N GLU A 181 41.06 4.11 -30.40
CA GLU A 181 40.27 4.85 -31.41
C GLU A 181 38.79 4.43 -31.43
N PHE A 182 38.54 3.12 -31.32
CA PHE A 182 37.19 2.60 -31.25
C PHE A 182 36.45 3.11 -30.01
N LEU A 183 37.08 2.99 -28.83
CA LEU A 183 36.45 3.38 -27.54
C LEU A 183 36.09 4.87 -27.48
N ASN A 184 36.88 5.72 -28.13
CA ASN A 184 36.57 7.16 -28.26
C ASN A 184 35.23 7.43 -29.01
N THR A 185 34.77 6.47 -29.78
CA THR A 185 33.48 6.59 -30.50
C THR A 185 32.29 5.97 -29.76
N VAL A 186 32.57 5.18 -28.71
CA VAL A 186 31.52 4.44 -27.99
C VAL A 186 30.83 5.31 -26.94
N SER A 187 29.54 5.32 -27.01
CA SER A 187 28.68 5.86 -25.93
C SER A 187 27.41 5.03 -25.82
N PHE A 188 26.98 4.78 -24.61
CA PHE A 188 25.70 4.14 -24.35
C PHE A 188 24.73 5.18 -23.80
N ASN A 189 23.58 5.28 -24.46
CA ASN A 189 22.49 6.14 -24.03
C ASN A 189 21.19 5.30 -24.12
N VAL A 190 20.78 4.77 -22.98
CA VAL A 190 19.65 3.86 -22.89
C VAL A 190 18.62 4.44 -21.96
N ASP A 191 17.47 4.78 -22.52
CA ASP A 191 16.38 5.39 -21.78
C ASP A 191 15.31 4.36 -21.43
N LYS A 192 14.92 4.37 -20.15
CA LYS A 192 13.71 3.70 -19.63
C LYS A 192 13.60 2.21 -19.96
N TYR A 193 14.72 1.49 -19.94
CA TYR A 193 14.66 0.04 -20.13
C TYR A 193 14.11 -0.66 -18.87
N ASP A 194 13.42 -1.79 -19.09
CA ASP A 194 12.92 -2.61 -18.00
C ASP A 194 14.07 -3.41 -17.40
N LYS A 195 14.41 -3.09 -16.15
CA LYS A 195 15.51 -3.77 -15.46
C LYS A 195 15.12 -5.17 -15.01
N THR A 196 16.08 -6.07 -15.02
CA THR A 196 15.91 -7.47 -14.59
C THR A 196 16.06 -7.60 -13.08
N CYS A 197 16.93 -6.81 -12.48
CA CYS A 197 17.19 -6.83 -11.04
C CYS A 197 16.37 -5.76 -10.31
N LYS A 198 15.70 -6.11 -9.20
CA LYS A 198 15.06 -5.11 -8.35
C LYS A 198 16.09 -4.16 -7.72
N VAL A 199 17.23 -4.70 -7.33
CA VAL A 199 18.34 -3.95 -6.73
C VAL A 199 19.61 -4.33 -7.48
N TYR A 200 20.36 -3.33 -7.93
CA TYR A 200 21.68 -3.57 -8.52
C TYR A 200 22.68 -4.02 -7.44
N LYS A 201 23.29 -5.17 -7.69
CA LYS A 201 24.41 -5.68 -6.88
C LYS A 201 25.72 -5.23 -7.50
N LYS A 202 26.81 -5.32 -6.73
CA LYS A 202 28.16 -5.08 -7.24
C LYS A 202 28.39 -5.92 -8.51
N ASN A 203 28.84 -5.28 -9.58
CA ASN A 203 29.12 -5.91 -10.89
C ASN A 203 27.89 -6.49 -11.62
N SER A 204 26.65 -6.12 -11.23
CA SER A 204 25.46 -6.53 -11.98
C SER A 204 25.37 -5.83 -13.35
N ILE A 205 26.03 -4.71 -13.51
CA ILE A 205 26.18 -4.01 -14.78
C ILE A 205 27.65 -4.13 -15.19
N HIS A 206 27.90 -4.50 -16.44
CA HIS A 206 29.23 -4.58 -16.98
C HIS A 206 29.27 -4.38 -18.48
N ILE A 207 30.41 -3.97 -19.00
CA ILE A 207 30.69 -3.88 -20.43
C ILE A 207 31.60 -5.05 -20.81
N GLU A 208 31.28 -5.73 -21.91
CA GLU A 208 32.14 -6.69 -22.57
C GLU A 208 32.55 -6.18 -23.94
N ILE A 209 33.85 -6.30 -24.26
CA ILE A 209 34.41 -5.88 -25.54
C ILE A 209 35.08 -7.08 -26.13
N ASP A 210 34.60 -7.54 -27.27
CA ASP A 210 35.23 -8.58 -28.08
C ASP A 210 35.89 -7.95 -29.30
N ALA A 211 37.19 -8.00 -29.34
CA ALA A 211 38.00 -7.41 -30.41
C ALA A 211 38.69 -8.51 -31.23
N GLU A 212 38.39 -8.60 -32.52
CA GLU A 212 38.92 -9.59 -33.46
C GLU A 212 40.00 -8.95 -34.30
N ASP A 213 41.24 -9.51 -34.25
CA ASP A 213 42.36 -9.07 -35.03
C ASP A 213 42.30 -9.56 -36.50
N VAL A 214 43.31 -9.19 -37.29
CA VAL A 214 43.40 -9.60 -38.70
C VAL A 214 43.55 -11.11 -38.89
N ASN A 215 44.06 -11.82 -37.88
CA ASN A 215 44.31 -13.26 -37.91
C ASN A 215 43.08 -14.06 -37.43
N GLY A 216 42.05 -13.38 -36.94
CA GLY A 216 40.86 -14.01 -36.42
C GLY A 216 40.92 -14.34 -34.92
N ASN A 217 41.95 -13.89 -34.21
CA ASN A 217 42.03 -14.05 -32.77
C ASN A 217 41.13 -13.03 -32.09
N ILE A 218 40.32 -13.48 -31.09
CA ILE A 218 39.43 -12.63 -30.34
C ILE A 218 40.01 -12.36 -28.97
N THR A 219 40.16 -11.10 -28.65
CA THR A 219 40.53 -10.65 -27.28
C THR A 219 39.25 -10.09 -26.60
N THR A 220 38.90 -10.67 -25.46
CA THR A 220 37.72 -10.25 -24.70
C THR A 220 38.17 -9.43 -23.47
N TYR A 221 37.61 -8.23 -23.35
CA TYR A 221 37.78 -7.39 -22.18
C TYR A 221 36.44 -7.32 -21.44
N LYS A 222 36.47 -7.49 -20.11
CA LYS A 222 35.32 -7.37 -19.26
C LYS A 222 35.53 -6.24 -18.27
N ILE A 223 34.62 -5.25 -18.28
CA ILE A 223 34.65 -4.06 -17.45
C ILE A 223 33.46 -4.10 -16.49
N PRO A 224 33.65 -4.62 -15.27
CA PRO A 224 32.61 -4.55 -14.26
C PRO A 224 32.39 -3.10 -13.84
N LEU A 225 31.13 -2.70 -13.68
CA LEU A 225 30.77 -1.35 -13.26
C LEU A 225 30.24 -1.38 -11.82
N SER A 226 30.80 -0.55 -10.97
CA SER A 226 30.29 -0.29 -9.62
C SER A 226 29.36 0.92 -9.62
N LEU A 227 28.37 0.86 -8.76
CA LEU A 227 27.48 1.99 -8.45
C LEU A 227 28.12 2.74 -7.28
N GLU A 228 28.45 3.98 -7.50
CA GLU A 228 28.96 4.87 -6.47
C GLU A 228 27.90 5.91 -6.10
N ASP A 229 27.79 6.19 -4.82
CA ASP A 229 27.00 7.32 -4.38
C ASP A 229 27.69 8.59 -4.88
N ASN A 230 26.91 9.51 -5.46
CA ASN A 230 27.46 10.78 -5.87
C ASN A 230 28.19 11.39 -4.67
N CYS A 231 29.49 11.54 -4.79
CA CYS A 231 30.27 12.27 -3.78
C CYS A 231 29.67 13.68 -3.66
N ASN A 232 29.30 14.02 -2.43
CA ASN A 232 28.98 15.40 -2.03
C ASN A 232 30.17 16.32 -2.24
#